data_eb6c1984a6bf54f088df4b3ad86bbc52
#
_entry.id   eb6c1984a6bf54f088df4b3ad86bbc52
#
_cell.length_a   1.000
_cell.length_b   1.000
_cell.length_c   1.000
_cell.angle_alpha   90.00
_cell.angle_beta   90.00
_cell.angle_gamma   90.00
#
_symmetry.space_group_name_H-M   'P 1'
#
loop_
_entity.id
_entity.type
_entity.pdbx_description
1 polymer ?
#
loop_
_entity_poly.entity_id
_entity_poly.type
_entity_poly.pdbx_seq_one_letter_code
_entity_poly.pdbx_strand_id
1 'polypeptide(L)'
;MNLKQLIYKRLVHAKDIGGLLAKYAGRPAVFDTEAPDDKQDGWEGKTQYPRLNIVLDMQANEERSSVGSLTITIYTERTSMVILEIESLVKTCFRDLLISPEDGGPYSFAWARTDPFSIEGTNVIGQDVTFDIMEYSAQETTDPDPIVALSRYIKKLYPDSIVLGVDPVGEFTEASVTPIFYSRLVTMDKASGHNMNIVAWMDCRMAVHLLCPDKAMNLKMLAAVMQKISVDEKISFWITHQ
;
A
#
# COMPACT_ATOMS: atom_id res chain seq x y z
N MET A 1 0.95 8.29 -13.93
CA MET A 1 -0.17 8.80 -13.05
C MET A 1 0.36 8.91 -11.63
N ASN A 2 -0.01 9.98 -10.90
CA ASN A 2 0.36 10.11 -9.49
C ASN A 2 -0.52 9.22 -8.58
N LEU A 3 -0.13 9.07 -7.30
CA LEU A 3 -0.82 8.20 -6.34
C LEU A 3 -2.32 8.53 -6.20
N LYS A 4 -2.69 9.81 -6.09
CA LYS A 4 -4.08 10.26 -5.94
C LYS A 4 -4.95 9.88 -7.14
N GLN A 5 -4.42 10.03 -8.35
CA GLN A 5 -5.11 9.62 -9.57
C GLN A 5 -5.33 8.11 -9.64
N LEU A 6 -4.36 7.31 -9.17
CA LEU A 6 -4.50 5.86 -9.12
C LEU A 6 -5.53 5.43 -8.08
N ILE A 7 -5.57 6.06 -6.89
CA ILE A 7 -6.60 5.83 -5.88
C ILE A 7 -8.00 6.11 -6.45
N TYR A 8 -8.17 7.26 -7.10
CA TYR A 8 -9.43 7.60 -7.78
C TYR A 8 -9.79 6.57 -8.84
N LYS A 9 -8.84 6.21 -9.71
CA LYS A 9 -9.02 5.19 -10.75
C LYS A 9 -9.45 3.85 -10.15
N ARG A 10 -8.84 3.41 -9.05
CA ARG A 10 -9.19 2.16 -8.36
C ARG A 10 -10.63 2.16 -7.87
N LEU A 11 -11.09 3.23 -7.22
CA LEU A 11 -12.45 3.35 -6.68
C LEU A 11 -13.51 3.43 -7.80
N VAL A 12 -13.28 4.23 -8.83
CA VAL A 12 -14.23 4.40 -9.95
C VAL A 12 -14.39 3.12 -10.75
N HIS A 13 -13.32 2.32 -10.92
CA HIS A 13 -13.38 1.05 -11.66
C HIS A 13 -13.81 -0.15 -10.81
N ALA A 14 -13.94 0.00 -9.48
CA ALA A 14 -14.51 -1.03 -8.62
C ALA A 14 -16.02 -1.13 -8.87
N LYS A 15 -16.44 -2.07 -9.73
CA LYS A 15 -17.84 -2.21 -10.19
C LYS A 15 -18.83 -2.31 -9.03
N ASP A 16 -18.46 -3.03 -7.96
CA ASP A 16 -19.33 -3.24 -6.80
C ASP A 16 -19.55 -1.92 -6.04
N ILE A 17 -18.51 -1.09 -5.89
CA ILE A 17 -18.63 0.25 -5.29
C ILE A 17 -19.41 1.17 -6.23
N GLY A 18 -19.00 1.25 -7.51
CA GLY A 18 -19.59 2.16 -8.50
C GLY A 18 -21.09 1.92 -8.75
N GLY A 19 -21.55 0.67 -8.58
CA GLY A 19 -22.96 0.31 -8.70
C GLY A 19 -23.84 0.83 -7.56
N LEU A 20 -23.26 1.09 -6.38
CA LEU A 20 -23.96 1.60 -5.20
C LEU A 20 -23.96 3.14 -5.13
N LEU A 21 -23.03 3.80 -5.80
CA LEU A 21 -22.89 5.26 -5.74
C LEU A 21 -23.89 5.97 -6.65
N ALA A 22 -24.26 7.19 -6.24
CA ALA A 22 -24.90 8.16 -7.14
C ALA A 22 -24.00 8.42 -8.35
N LYS A 23 -24.54 9.05 -9.38
CA LYS A 23 -23.79 9.40 -10.58
C LYS A 23 -23.68 10.91 -10.74
N TYR A 24 -22.51 11.34 -11.15
CA TYR A 24 -22.22 12.70 -11.53
C TYR A 24 -21.52 12.72 -12.89
N ALA A 25 -22.06 13.43 -13.86
CA ALA A 25 -21.54 13.53 -15.24
C ALA A 25 -21.19 12.14 -15.85
N GLY A 26 -22.09 11.16 -15.71
CA GLY A 26 -21.94 9.81 -16.27
C GLY A 26 -21.01 8.88 -15.50
N ARG A 27 -20.47 9.29 -14.36
CA ARG A 27 -19.50 8.52 -13.58
C ARG A 27 -19.99 8.29 -12.16
N PRO A 28 -19.52 7.25 -11.45
CA PRO A 28 -19.76 7.10 -10.02
C PRO A 28 -19.32 8.36 -9.26
N ALA A 29 -20.10 8.78 -8.28
CA ALA A 29 -19.88 9.98 -7.48
C ALA A 29 -18.69 9.80 -6.51
N VAL A 30 -17.49 9.89 -7.05
CA VAL A 30 -16.21 9.85 -6.34
C VAL A 30 -15.48 11.17 -6.61
N PHE A 31 -15.14 11.91 -5.57
CA PHE A 31 -14.58 13.26 -5.68
C PHE A 31 -13.28 13.41 -4.93
N ASP A 32 -12.45 14.32 -5.43
CA ASP A 32 -11.24 14.74 -4.77
C ASP A 32 -11.57 15.85 -3.77
N THR A 33 -11.33 15.58 -2.50
CA THR A 33 -11.49 16.47 -1.35
C THR A 33 -12.94 16.90 -1.13
N GLU A 34 -13.61 17.51 -2.12
CA GLU A 34 -14.95 18.06 -1.99
C GLU A 34 -15.82 17.69 -3.20
N ALA A 35 -17.07 17.34 -2.92
CA ALA A 35 -18.06 17.08 -3.96
C ALA A 35 -18.67 18.42 -4.46
N PRO A 36 -19.14 18.45 -5.72
CA PRO A 36 -19.93 19.56 -6.22
C PRO A 36 -21.18 19.81 -5.37
N ASP A 37 -21.64 21.06 -5.34
CA ASP A 37 -22.87 21.44 -4.63
C ASP A 37 -24.06 20.56 -5.10
N ASP A 38 -24.92 20.16 -4.18
CA ASP A 38 -26.08 19.30 -4.45
C ASP A 38 -27.06 19.90 -5.50
N LYS A 39 -26.99 21.21 -5.72
CA LYS A 39 -27.78 21.90 -6.75
C LYS A 39 -27.04 22.14 -8.06
N GLN A 40 -25.78 21.74 -8.14
CA GLN A 40 -24.98 21.93 -9.34
C GLN A 40 -25.44 20.96 -10.43
N ASP A 41 -25.45 21.44 -11.70
CA ASP A 41 -25.71 20.60 -12.85
C ASP A 41 -24.69 19.48 -12.97
N GLY A 42 -25.15 18.31 -13.39
CA GLY A 42 -24.31 17.10 -13.57
C GLY A 42 -24.71 15.91 -12.72
N TRP A 43 -25.49 16.13 -11.64
CA TRP A 43 -26.06 15.03 -10.86
C TRP A 43 -27.14 14.29 -11.65
N GLU A 44 -27.08 12.95 -11.62
CA GLU A 44 -28.05 12.07 -12.27
C GLU A 44 -28.96 11.41 -11.22
N GLY A 45 -30.27 11.50 -11.45
CA GLY A 45 -31.26 10.92 -10.52
C GLY A 45 -31.82 11.93 -9.52
N LYS A 46 -32.45 11.39 -8.45
CA LYS A 46 -33.16 12.18 -7.44
C LYS A 46 -32.31 12.54 -6.21
N THR A 47 -31.18 11.91 -6.04
CA THR A 47 -30.31 12.06 -4.88
C THR A 47 -28.85 12.09 -5.29
N GLN A 48 -28.04 12.83 -4.55
CA GLN A 48 -26.59 12.96 -4.69
C GLN A 48 -25.84 11.94 -3.80
N TYR A 49 -26.56 11.02 -3.24
CA TYR A 49 -26.04 10.00 -2.30
C TYR A 49 -26.37 8.58 -2.75
N PRO A 50 -25.52 7.59 -2.44
CA PRO A 50 -24.23 7.70 -1.74
C PRO A 50 -23.14 8.34 -2.63
N ARG A 51 -22.17 9.02 -1.99
CA ARG A 51 -20.98 9.55 -2.66
C ARG A 51 -19.73 9.36 -1.82
N LEU A 52 -18.55 9.41 -2.45
CA LEU A 52 -17.25 9.30 -1.81
C LEU A 52 -16.42 10.56 -2.02
N ASN A 53 -15.76 11.02 -0.96
CA ASN A 53 -14.72 12.03 -1.05
C ASN A 53 -13.38 11.39 -0.66
N ILE A 54 -12.29 11.76 -1.35
CA ILE A 54 -10.95 11.23 -1.14
C ILE A 54 -10.08 12.36 -0.60
N VAL A 55 -9.49 12.16 0.57
CA VAL A 55 -8.47 13.05 1.13
C VAL A 55 -7.18 12.26 1.28
N LEU A 56 -6.14 12.68 0.57
CA LEU A 56 -4.80 12.11 0.65
C LEU A 56 -3.89 13.13 1.35
N ASP A 57 -3.35 12.74 2.50
CA ASP A 57 -2.39 13.53 3.27
C ASP A 57 -1.07 12.76 3.36
N MET A 58 0.00 13.30 2.76
CA MET A 58 1.33 12.68 2.71
C MET A 58 2.25 13.27 3.79
N GLN A 59 1.75 13.32 5.03
CA GLN A 59 2.53 13.67 6.21
C GLN A 59 2.95 12.41 6.96
N ALA A 60 4.25 12.20 7.08
CA ALA A 60 4.80 11.04 7.78
C ALA A 60 4.39 11.00 9.25
N ASN A 61 4.04 9.82 9.73
CA ASN A 61 3.79 9.53 11.13
C ASN A 61 4.77 8.45 11.61
N GLU A 62 5.81 8.86 12.35
CA GLU A 62 6.87 7.97 12.82
C GLU A 62 6.34 6.90 13.80
N GLU A 63 5.35 7.24 14.64
CA GLU A 63 4.76 6.30 15.61
C GLU A 63 4.05 5.13 14.90
N ARG A 64 3.46 5.39 13.74
CA ARG A 64 2.76 4.40 12.93
C ARG A 64 3.59 3.82 11.79
N SER A 65 4.82 4.32 11.61
CA SER A 65 5.68 3.98 10.47
C SER A 65 5.00 4.22 9.13
N SER A 66 4.10 5.22 9.06
CA SER A 66 3.39 5.60 7.84
C SER A 66 4.00 6.85 7.21
N VAL A 67 3.95 6.93 5.89
CA VAL A 67 4.37 8.11 5.11
C VAL A 67 3.22 9.07 4.84
N GLY A 68 2.00 8.69 5.22
CA GLY A 68 0.81 9.50 5.06
C GLY A 68 -0.45 8.75 5.46
N SER A 69 -1.59 9.37 5.21
CA SER A 69 -2.90 8.77 5.40
C SER A 69 -3.83 9.01 4.20
N LEU A 70 -4.69 8.04 3.95
CA LEU A 70 -5.79 8.12 3.00
C LEU A 70 -7.10 8.06 3.77
N THR A 71 -7.91 9.11 3.68
CA THR A 71 -9.27 9.10 4.22
C THR A 71 -10.27 9.08 3.07
N ILE A 72 -11.16 8.09 3.11
CA ILE A 72 -12.30 7.99 2.19
C ILE A 72 -13.55 8.23 3.00
N THR A 73 -14.17 9.40 2.77
CA THR A 73 -15.41 9.78 3.42
C THR A 73 -16.59 9.27 2.61
N ILE A 74 -17.42 8.45 3.22
CA ILE A 74 -18.66 7.92 2.63
C ILE A 74 -19.81 8.78 3.14
N TYR A 75 -20.57 9.39 2.23
CA TYR A 75 -21.80 10.13 2.57
C TYR A 75 -23.01 9.36 2.06
N THR A 76 -24.05 9.27 2.90
CA THR A 76 -25.33 8.63 2.55
C THR A 76 -26.48 9.25 3.30
N GLU A 77 -27.70 9.03 2.85
CA GLU A 77 -28.90 9.39 3.61
C GLU A 77 -29.10 8.45 4.81
N ARG A 78 -29.56 8.99 5.94
CA ARG A 78 -29.74 8.26 7.21
C ARG A 78 -30.64 7.02 7.10
N THR A 79 -31.56 7.01 6.15
CA THR A 79 -32.48 5.89 5.90
C THR A 79 -31.84 4.77 5.10
N SER A 80 -30.66 4.97 4.56
CA SER A 80 -29.96 3.99 3.72
C SER A 80 -29.04 3.12 4.58
N MET A 81 -29.19 1.79 4.48
CA MET A 81 -28.30 0.83 5.14
C MET A 81 -27.04 0.54 4.33
N VAL A 82 -26.89 1.15 3.16
CA VAL A 82 -25.80 0.86 2.21
C VAL A 82 -24.42 1.32 2.68
N ILE A 83 -24.36 2.18 3.72
CA ILE A 83 -23.09 2.73 4.22
C ILE A 83 -22.11 1.64 4.69
N LEU A 84 -22.60 0.62 5.40
CA LEU A 84 -21.79 -0.51 5.89
C LEU A 84 -21.28 -1.40 4.75
N GLU A 85 -22.09 -1.56 3.71
CA GLU A 85 -21.69 -2.29 2.52
C GLU A 85 -20.59 -1.56 1.77
N ILE A 86 -20.75 -0.25 1.53
CA ILE A 86 -19.71 0.58 0.89
C ILE A 86 -18.42 0.60 1.72
N GLU A 87 -18.52 0.74 3.06
CA GLU A 87 -17.37 0.67 3.96
C GLU A 87 -16.59 -0.65 3.78
N SER A 88 -17.30 -1.78 3.80
CA SER A 88 -16.69 -3.10 3.61
C SER A 88 -16.00 -3.23 2.25
N LEU A 89 -16.64 -2.74 1.19
CA LEU A 89 -16.10 -2.75 -0.16
C LEU A 89 -14.88 -1.83 -0.30
N VAL A 90 -14.91 -0.64 0.31
CA VAL A 90 -13.77 0.29 0.35
C VAL A 90 -12.57 -0.36 1.06
N LYS A 91 -12.79 -0.96 2.24
CA LYS A 91 -11.72 -1.69 2.95
C LYS A 91 -11.14 -2.83 2.12
N THR A 92 -11.99 -3.58 1.42
CA THR A 92 -11.56 -4.68 0.54
C THR A 92 -10.79 -4.17 -0.68
N CYS A 93 -11.18 -3.01 -1.22
CA CYS A 93 -10.57 -2.40 -2.39
C CYS A 93 -9.07 -2.07 -2.21
N PHE A 94 -8.67 -1.73 -0.97
CA PHE A 94 -7.29 -1.37 -0.62
C PHE A 94 -6.54 -2.43 0.17
N ARG A 95 -7.22 -3.49 0.61
CA ARG A 95 -6.58 -4.59 1.33
C ARG A 95 -5.67 -5.38 0.41
N ASP A 96 -4.47 -5.71 0.90
CA ASP A 96 -3.49 -6.55 0.21
C ASP A 96 -3.13 -6.03 -1.19
N LEU A 97 -3.18 -4.72 -1.39
CA LEU A 97 -2.93 -4.03 -2.64
C LEU A 97 -1.68 -3.17 -2.56
N LEU A 98 -0.81 -3.27 -3.57
CA LEU A 98 0.19 -2.25 -3.88
C LEU A 98 -0.30 -1.36 -5.02
N ILE A 99 -0.18 -0.05 -4.83
CA ILE A 99 -0.35 0.96 -5.87
C ILE A 99 1.01 1.55 -6.19
N SER A 100 1.42 1.46 -7.46
CA SER A 100 2.72 1.93 -7.93
C SER A 100 2.53 3.10 -8.90
N PRO A 101 2.62 4.36 -8.44
CA PRO A 101 2.59 5.52 -9.31
C PRO A 101 3.90 5.63 -10.12
N GLU A 102 3.92 6.51 -11.12
CA GLU A 102 5.12 6.85 -11.89
C GLU A 102 6.14 7.60 -11.02
N ASP A 103 5.65 8.39 -10.07
CA ASP A 103 6.45 9.17 -9.14
C ASP A 103 6.37 8.55 -7.73
N GLY A 104 7.51 8.15 -7.18
CA GLY A 104 7.62 7.55 -5.85
C GLY A 104 7.66 6.01 -5.85
N GLY A 105 7.72 5.42 -4.67
CA GLY A 105 7.75 3.97 -4.49
C GLY A 105 6.36 3.34 -4.58
N PRO A 106 6.25 2.00 -4.62
CA PRO A 106 4.99 1.33 -4.38
C PRO A 106 4.44 1.64 -2.99
N TYR A 107 3.11 1.76 -2.89
CA TYR A 107 2.42 2.06 -1.64
C TYR A 107 1.43 0.96 -1.28
N SER A 108 1.33 0.61 0.00
CA SER A 108 0.26 -0.21 0.55
C SER A 108 -0.57 0.57 1.57
N PHE A 109 -1.76 0.05 1.87
CA PHE A 109 -2.76 0.72 2.69
C PHE A 109 -3.19 -0.21 3.82
N ALA A 110 -2.97 0.22 5.06
CA ALA A 110 -3.44 -0.51 6.24
C ALA A 110 -4.63 0.24 6.85
N TRP A 111 -5.79 -0.40 6.92
CA TRP A 111 -6.94 0.20 7.60
C TRP A 111 -6.59 0.54 9.05
N ALA A 112 -6.75 1.82 9.40
CA ALA A 112 -6.43 2.36 10.72
C ALA A 112 -7.68 2.49 11.60
N ARG A 113 -8.74 3.11 11.07
CA ARG A 113 -9.98 3.36 11.81
C ARG A 113 -11.15 3.67 10.89
N THR A 114 -12.35 3.66 11.46
CA THR A 114 -13.58 4.19 10.86
C THR A 114 -14.30 5.05 11.88
N ASP A 115 -14.55 6.30 11.53
CA ASP A 115 -15.19 7.31 12.40
C ASP A 115 -16.55 7.72 11.80
N PRO A 116 -17.69 7.30 12.40
CA PRO A 116 -19.00 7.71 11.94
C PRO A 116 -19.34 9.12 12.40
N PHE A 117 -20.06 9.87 11.57
CA PHE A 117 -20.56 11.20 11.89
C PHE A 117 -21.92 11.48 11.30
N SER A 118 -22.55 12.58 11.70
CA SER A 118 -23.79 13.07 11.12
C SER A 118 -23.68 14.55 10.84
N ILE A 119 -24.32 15.01 9.74
CA ILE A 119 -24.37 16.43 9.41
C ILE A 119 -25.60 17.03 10.07
N GLU A 120 -25.38 17.96 11.00
CA GLU A 120 -26.45 18.62 11.75
C GLU A 120 -27.41 19.37 10.82
N GLY A 121 -28.71 19.29 11.11
CA GLY A 121 -29.75 19.94 10.31
C GLY A 121 -30.05 19.25 8.96
N THR A 122 -29.45 18.10 8.68
CA THR A 122 -29.67 17.36 7.45
C THR A 122 -30.08 15.90 7.71
N ASN A 123 -30.50 15.20 6.65
CA ASN A 123 -30.72 13.75 6.69
C ASN A 123 -29.49 12.96 6.23
N VAL A 124 -28.31 13.55 6.28
CA VAL A 124 -27.06 12.96 5.81
C VAL A 124 -26.26 12.44 6.98
N ILE A 125 -25.73 11.22 6.83
CA ILE A 125 -24.75 10.61 7.71
C ILE A 125 -23.50 10.28 6.90
N GLY A 126 -22.36 10.15 7.59
CA GLY A 126 -21.13 9.77 6.93
C GLY A 126 -20.24 8.89 7.78
N GLN A 127 -19.23 8.33 7.15
CA GLN A 127 -18.15 7.59 7.77
C GLN A 127 -16.81 7.96 7.12
N ASP A 128 -15.82 8.27 7.95
CA ASP A 128 -14.44 8.45 7.53
C ASP A 128 -13.70 7.12 7.67
N VAL A 129 -13.38 6.49 6.55
CA VAL A 129 -12.57 5.27 6.51
C VAL A 129 -11.12 5.67 6.26
N THR A 130 -10.28 5.58 7.30
CA THR A 130 -8.89 6.03 7.28
C THR A 130 -7.93 4.85 7.16
N PHE A 131 -6.95 4.99 6.27
CA PHE A 131 -5.84 4.06 6.07
C PHE A 131 -4.52 4.76 6.34
N ASP A 132 -3.58 4.07 7.01
CA ASP A 132 -2.18 4.43 7.04
C ASP A 132 -1.53 3.99 5.72
N ILE A 133 -0.67 4.85 5.16
CA ILE A 133 0.05 4.59 3.91
C ILE A 133 1.48 4.19 4.23
N MET A 134 1.93 3.08 3.69
CA MET A 134 3.30 2.61 3.77
C MET A 134 3.94 2.64 2.40
N GLU A 135 5.17 3.16 2.32
CA GLU A 135 5.95 3.26 1.11
C GLU A 135 7.06 2.21 1.07
N TYR A 136 7.29 1.64 -0.10
CA TYR A 136 8.31 0.64 -0.37
C TYR A 136 9.29 1.13 -1.44
N SER A 137 9.89 2.27 -1.19
CA SER A 137 10.86 2.91 -2.10
C SER A 137 12.10 2.06 -2.28
N ALA A 138 12.67 2.10 -3.48
CA ALA A 138 14.03 1.62 -3.71
C ALA A 138 15.00 2.45 -2.86
N GLN A 139 15.94 1.79 -2.19
CA GLN A 139 16.95 2.45 -1.39
C GLN A 139 18.27 2.47 -2.15
N GLU A 140 18.94 3.63 -2.14
CA GLU A 140 20.35 3.69 -2.52
C GLU A 140 21.18 3.09 -1.40
N THR A 141 22.05 2.16 -1.77
CA THR A 141 22.96 1.51 -0.83
C THR A 141 24.40 1.57 -1.37
N THR A 142 25.22 0.63 -0.98
CA THR A 142 26.62 0.55 -1.41
C THR A 142 26.82 -0.32 -2.66
N ASP A 143 28.00 -0.27 -3.25
CA ASP A 143 28.46 -1.25 -4.24
C ASP A 143 29.60 -2.08 -3.61
N PRO A 144 29.41 -3.39 -3.40
CA PRO A 144 28.21 -4.20 -3.69
C PRO A 144 27.03 -3.89 -2.77
N ASP A 145 25.81 -4.00 -3.32
CA ASP A 145 24.56 -3.70 -2.61
C ASP A 145 24.00 -4.93 -1.87
N PRO A 146 23.96 -4.90 -0.52
CA PRO A 146 23.46 -6.01 0.29
C PRO A 146 21.95 -6.26 0.11
N ILE A 147 21.16 -5.21 -0.20
CA ILE A 147 19.71 -5.34 -0.40
C ILE A 147 19.41 -6.05 -1.71
N VAL A 148 20.13 -5.69 -2.78
CA VAL A 148 19.97 -6.37 -4.06
C VAL A 148 20.36 -7.84 -3.95
N ALA A 149 21.45 -8.16 -3.22
CA ALA A 149 21.88 -9.53 -2.98
C ALA A 149 20.82 -10.33 -2.19
N LEU A 150 20.29 -9.76 -1.10
CA LEU A 150 19.24 -10.38 -0.29
C LEU A 150 17.96 -10.58 -1.11
N SER A 151 17.53 -9.58 -1.86
CA SER A 151 16.33 -9.63 -2.70
C SER A 151 16.42 -10.70 -3.77
N ARG A 152 17.56 -10.82 -4.45
CA ARG A 152 17.83 -11.92 -5.42
C ARG A 152 17.86 -13.29 -4.76
N TYR A 153 18.43 -13.39 -3.56
CA TYR A 153 18.42 -14.64 -2.79
C TYR A 153 16.99 -15.05 -2.43
N ILE A 154 16.15 -14.12 -1.97
CA ILE A 154 14.73 -14.38 -1.67
C ILE A 154 13.99 -14.79 -2.95
N LYS A 155 14.25 -14.12 -4.09
CA LYS A 155 13.65 -14.50 -5.39
C LYS A 155 14.02 -15.92 -5.80
N LYS A 156 15.25 -16.35 -5.56
CA LYS A 156 15.68 -17.72 -5.81
C LYS A 156 14.96 -18.75 -4.91
N LEU A 157 14.68 -18.40 -3.65
CA LEU A 157 13.92 -19.26 -2.74
C LEU A 157 12.44 -19.35 -3.07
N TYR A 158 11.87 -18.22 -3.55
CA TYR A 158 10.45 -18.07 -3.85
C TYR A 158 10.25 -17.50 -5.26
N PRO A 159 10.49 -18.33 -6.31
CA PRO A 159 10.46 -17.84 -7.70
C PRO A 159 9.08 -17.32 -8.13
N ASP A 160 8.00 -17.83 -7.53
CA ASP A 160 6.62 -17.43 -7.85
C ASP A 160 6.17 -16.17 -7.08
N SER A 161 6.97 -15.65 -6.14
CA SER A 161 6.69 -14.40 -5.41
C SER A 161 7.16 -13.18 -6.22
N ILE A 162 6.63 -12.02 -5.88
CA ILE A 162 7.15 -10.73 -6.34
C ILE A 162 8.16 -10.23 -5.30
N VAL A 163 9.33 -9.80 -5.77
CA VAL A 163 10.35 -9.19 -4.92
C VAL A 163 10.61 -7.77 -5.42
N LEU A 164 10.22 -6.77 -4.62
CA LEU A 164 10.39 -5.36 -4.97
C LEU A 164 11.88 -5.03 -5.14
N GLY A 165 12.19 -4.26 -6.19
CA GLY A 165 13.56 -3.97 -6.60
C GLY A 165 14.21 -5.03 -7.50
N VAL A 166 13.57 -6.20 -7.71
CA VAL A 166 14.00 -7.25 -8.63
C VAL A 166 12.97 -7.47 -9.74
N ASP A 167 11.70 -7.60 -9.35
CA ASP A 167 10.61 -7.84 -10.29
C ASP A 167 9.91 -6.53 -10.67
N PRO A 168 9.40 -6.41 -11.90
CA PRO A 168 8.54 -5.28 -12.27
C PRO A 168 7.20 -5.39 -11.54
N VAL A 169 6.64 -4.24 -11.15
CA VAL A 169 5.31 -4.13 -10.58
C VAL A 169 4.42 -3.27 -11.49
N GLY A 170 3.14 -3.62 -11.58
CA GLY A 170 2.15 -2.85 -12.31
C GLY A 170 1.57 -1.71 -11.47
N GLU A 171 0.73 -0.85 -12.10
CA GLU A 171 0.00 0.21 -11.37
C GLU A 171 -0.75 -0.33 -10.15
N PHE A 172 -1.33 -1.53 -10.28
CA PHE A 172 -2.02 -2.27 -9.21
C PHE A 172 -1.48 -3.69 -9.14
N THR A 173 -0.95 -4.08 -7.98
CA THR A 173 -0.42 -5.42 -7.74
C THR A 173 -1.07 -6.00 -6.48
N GLU A 174 -1.78 -7.12 -6.61
CA GLU A 174 -2.54 -7.74 -5.52
C GLU A 174 -1.71 -8.82 -4.81
N ALA A 175 -1.40 -8.59 -3.54
CA ALA A 175 -0.70 -9.56 -2.68
C ALA A 175 -1.59 -10.76 -2.31
N SER A 176 -2.91 -10.66 -2.53
CA SER A 176 -3.87 -11.77 -2.37
C SER A 176 -3.63 -12.91 -3.36
N VAL A 177 -3.04 -12.61 -4.51
CA VAL A 177 -2.72 -13.59 -5.57
C VAL A 177 -1.29 -14.09 -5.43
N THR A 178 -0.34 -13.17 -5.16
CA THR A 178 1.09 -13.46 -5.15
C THR A 178 1.75 -12.75 -3.97
N PRO A 179 2.44 -13.47 -3.06
CA PRO A 179 3.17 -12.84 -1.96
C PRO A 179 4.23 -11.86 -2.48
N ILE A 180 4.38 -10.71 -1.79
CA ILE A 180 5.28 -9.65 -2.21
C ILE A 180 6.31 -9.40 -1.10
N PHE A 181 7.59 -9.54 -1.43
CA PHE A 181 8.70 -9.27 -0.53
C PHE A 181 9.30 -7.89 -0.78
N TYR A 182 9.67 -7.22 0.29
CA TYR A 182 10.44 -5.99 0.27
C TYR A 182 11.56 -6.06 1.29
N SER A 183 12.78 -5.79 0.86
CA SER A 183 13.96 -5.76 1.72
C SER A 183 14.49 -4.33 1.83
N ARG A 184 14.88 -3.92 3.05
CA ARG A 184 15.50 -2.61 3.27
C ARG A 184 16.71 -2.71 4.20
N LEU A 185 17.66 -1.82 4.00
CA LEU A 185 18.78 -1.58 4.92
C LEU A 185 18.27 -0.75 6.10
N VAL A 186 18.56 -1.21 7.31
CA VAL A 186 18.23 -0.48 8.55
C VAL A 186 19.45 0.27 9.07
N THR A 187 20.58 -0.44 9.19
CA THR A 187 21.87 0.16 9.55
C THR A 187 23.00 -0.54 8.82
N MET A 188 24.08 0.20 8.59
CA MET A 188 25.34 -0.33 8.07
C MET A 188 26.49 0.36 8.79
N ASP A 189 27.25 -0.41 9.55
CA ASP A 189 28.33 0.07 10.37
C ASP A 189 29.64 -0.66 10.03
N LYS A 190 30.77 0.01 10.21
CA LYS A 190 32.06 -0.66 10.10
C LYS A 190 32.21 -1.65 11.24
N ALA A 191 32.47 -2.92 10.92
CA ALA A 191 32.67 -3.94 11.93
C ALA A 191 33.91 -3.63 12.79
N SER A 192 33.75 -3.69 14.11
CA SER A 192 34.85 -3.47 15.05
C SER A 192 35.80 -4.66 15.07
N GLY A 193 37.11 -4.39 15.16
CA GLY A 193 38.12 -5.42 15.37
C GLY A 193 38.75 -6.08 14.14
N HIS A 194 38.25 -5.76 12.94
CA HIS A 194 38.78 -6.30 11.68
C HIS A 194 39.33 -5.19 10.77
N ASN A 195 40.58 -4.78 11.03
CA ASN A 195 41.28 -3.83 10.17
C ASN A 195 42.38 -4.55 9.39
N MET A 196 42.05 -5.03 8.19
CA MET A 196 43.05 -5.39 7.19
C MET A 196 43.13 -4.29 6.13
N ASN A 197 44.31 -3.93 5.67
CA ASN A 197 44.51 -2.87 4.69
C ASN A 197 43.81 -3.09 3.34
N ILE A 198 43.29 -4.27 3.09
CA ILE A 198 42.71 -4.69 1.80
C ILE A 198 41.26 -5.16 1.96
N VAL A 199 40.79 -5.45 3.17
CA VAL A 199 39.45 -5.98 3.43
C VAL A 199 38.74 -5.10 4.43
N ALA A 200 37.57 -4.56 4.05
CA ALA A 200 36.65 -3.88 4.96
C ALA A 200 35.53 -4.84 5.35
N TRP A 201 35.27 -4.95 6.64
CA TRP A 201 34.13 -5.68 7.19
C TRP A 201 33.06 -4.68 7.60
N MET A 202 31.83 -4.97 7.20
CA MET A 202 30.66 -4.14 7.50
C MET A 202 29.60 -5.00 8.19
N ASP A 203 29.04 -4.49 9.27
CA ASP A 203 27.86 -5.06 9.93
C ASP A 203 26.61 -4.40 9.35
N CYS A 204 25.76 -5.19 8.67
CA CYS A 204 24.54 -4.71 8.05
C CYS A 204 23.32 -5.30 8.74
N ARG A 205 22.43 -4.44 9.22
CA ARG A 205 21.09 -4.84 9.67
C ARG A 205 20.09 -4.58 8.55
N MET A 206 19.40 -5.63 8.15
CA MET A 206 18.40 -5.58 7.10
C MET A 206 17.04 -6.00 7.65
N ALA A 207 15.97 -5.43 7.12
CA ALA A 207 14.59 -5.84 7.40
C ALA A 207 13.96 -6.41 6.13
N VAL A 208 13.23 -7.51 6.29
CA VAL A 208 12.41 -8.11 5.23
C VAL A 208 10.95 -7.96 5.61
N HIS A 209 10.18 -7.32 4.76
CA HIS A 209 8.74 -7.18 4.87
C HIS A 209 8.08 -8.14 3.87
N LEU A 210 6.98 -8.74 4.29
CA LEU A 210 6.18 -9.62 3.44
C LEU A 210 4.72 -9.16 3.48
N LEU A 211 4.19 -8.79 2.32
CA LEU A 211 2.77 -8.58 2.11
C LEU A 211 2.15 -9.90 1.66
N CYS A 212 1.23 -10.40 2.46
CA CYS A 212 0.54 -11.67 2.22
C CYS A 212 -0.77 -11.64 3.03
N PRO A 213 -1.92 -12.02 2.46
CA PRO A 213 -3.23 -11.92 3.12
C PRO A 213 -3.40 -12.88 4.29
N ASP A 214 -2.71 -14.02 4.24
CA ASP A 214 -2.73 -15.04 5.30
C ASP A 214 -1.61 -14.79 6.32
N LYS A 215 -1.99 -14.41 7.55
CA LYS A 215 -1.05 -14.16 8.65
C LYS A 215 -0.22 -15.41 9.01
N ALA A 216 -0.79 -16.60 8.97
CA ALA A 216 -0.06 -17.83 9.29
C ALA A 216 0.96 -18.15 8.20
N MET A 217 0.57 -18.00 6.93
CA MET A 217 1.46 -18.13 5.78
C MET A 217 2.60 -17.09 5.85
N ASN A 218 2.29 -15.84 6.18
CA ASN A 218 3.26 -14.75 6.33
C ASN A 218 4.36 -15.13 7.34
N LEU A 219 3.98 -15.50 8.57
CA LEU A 219 4.92 -15.89 9.61
C LEU A 219 5.75 -17.12 9.21
N LYS A 220 5.14 -18.11 8.56
CA LYS A 220 5.82 -19.33 8.09
C LYS A 220 6.85 -19.01 7.02
N MET A 221 6.51 -18.16 6.05
CA MET A 221 7.43 -17.76 4.98
C MET A 221 8.59 -16.95 5.52
N LEU A 222 8.35 -15.95 6.38
CA LEU A 222 9.41 -15.17 6.99
C LEU A 222 10.34 -16.03 7.84
N ALA A 223 9.80 -16.96 8.67
CA ALA A 223 10.61 -17.89 9.45
C ALA A 223 11.46 -18.78 8.54
N ALA A 224 10.92 -19.26 7.42
CA ALA A 224 11.65 -20.09 6.47
C ALA A 224 12.80 -19.32 5.78
N VAL A 225 12.59 -18.03 5.43
CA VAL A 225 13.65 -17.16 4.90
C VAL A 225 14.79 -17.03 5.94
N MET A 226 14.45 -16.72 7.20
CA MET A 226 15.43 -16.54 8.27
C MET A 226 16.21 -17.83 8.53
N GLN A 227 15.52 -18.97 8.60
CA GLN A 227 16.16 -20.28 8.78
C GLN A 227 17.11 -20.59 7.63
N LYS A 228 16.68 -20.34 6.38
CA LYS A 228 17.50 -20.64 5.21
C LYS A 228 18.76 -19.79 5.15
N ILE A 229 18.66 -18.49 5.46
CA ILE A 229 19.83 -17.60 5.57
C ILE A 229 20.80 -18.11 6.63
N SER A 230 20.29 -18.56 7.80
CA SER A 230 21.12 -19.09 8.88
C SER A 230 21.84 -20.40 8.49
N VAL A 231 21.22 -21.23 7.67
CA VAL A 231 21.83 -22.51 7.20
C VAL A 231 22.84 -22.27 6.09
N ASP A 232 22.54 -21.38 5.16
CA ASP A 232 23.44 -21.13 4.01
C ASP A 232 24.66 -20.29 4.41
N GLU A 233 24.63 -19.60 5.59
CA GLU A 233 25.71 -18.78 6.19
C GLU A 233 26.30 -17.69 5.29
N LYS A 234 26.09 -17.78 3.98
CA LYS A 234 26.64 -16.84 2.99
C LYS A 234 25.63 -16.55 1.89
N ILE A 235 25.43 -15.27 1.62
CA ILE A 235 24.74 -14.77 0.43
C ILE A 235 25.80 -14.18 -0.48
N SER A 236 25.89 -14.66 -1.73
CA SER A 236 26.86 -14.12 -2.69
C SER A 236 26.43 -12.76 -3.20
N PHE A 237 27.33 -11.78 -3.11
CA PHE A 237 27.16 -10.42 -3.63
C PHE A 237 27.63 -10.29 -5.10
N TRP A 238 28.40 -11.25 -5.60
CA TRP A 238 29.00 -11.13 -6.92
C TRP A 238 27.97 -11.35 -8.02
N ILE A 239 27.84 -10.35 -8.86
CA ILE A 239 27.13 -10.45 -10.13
C ILE A 239 28.16 -10.92 -11.16
N THR A 240 28.12 -12.18 -11.54
CA THR A 240 28.71 -12.60 -12.82
C THR A 240 27.82 -11.98 -13.90
N HIS A 241 28.32 -10.92 -14.54
CA HIS A 241 27.77 -10.46 -15.82
C HIS A 241 27.97 -11.63 -16.81
N GLN A 242 26.87 -12.33 -17.12
CA GLN A 242 26.75 -13.14 -18.32
C GLN A 242 26.04 -12.34 -19.40
#